data_638723e4aa66630edeb7e9fce5b7ba1d
#
_entry.id   638723e4aa66630edeb7e9fce5b7ba1d
#
_cell.length_a   1.000
_cell.length_b   1.000
_cell.length_c   1.000
_cell.angle_alpha   90.00
_cell.angle_beta   90.00
_cell.angle_gamma   90.00
#
_symmetry.space_group_name_H-M   'P 1'
#
loop_
_entity.id
_entity.type
_entity.pdbx_description
1 polymer ?
#
loop_
_entity_poly.entity_id
_entity_poly.type
_entity_poly.pdbx_seq_one_letter_code
_entity_poly.pdbx_strand_id
1 'polypeptide(L)'
;IFLTLGTGIGGAAILNGKLLEGKTFSGYEFGHMTININGEQCKCGKNGCFELYGSMKKFKTTFKEKMGLSQFTHSEQLLDLLKYDVALEKHDERIKEVIDEYTQNLAIGISNLINIFEPEAIGIGGSFAYFEEFLLEKLKNKIIDGNLLFNPRNDIIIKPALLKNDAGIIGASML
;
A
#
# COMPACT_ATOMS: atom_id res chain seq x y z
N ILE A 1 8.61 9.34 -4.54
CA ILE A 1 7.18 9.03 -4.75
C ILE A 1 6.47 9.01 -3.41
N PHE A 2 5.24 9.49 -3.39
CA PHE A 2 4.35 9.39 -2.26
C PHE A 2 3.09 8.60 -2.62
N LEU A 3 2.69 7.65 -1.78
CA LEU A 3 1.47 6.86 -1.92
C LEU A 3 0.57 7.05 -0.71
N THR A 4 -0.72 7.21 -0.92
CA THR A 4 -1.72 7.18 0.14
C THR A 4 -2.51 5.89 0.06
N LEU A 5 -2.39 5.03 1.07
CA LEU A 5 -3.10 3.76 1.17
C LEU A 5 -4.23 3.89 2.21
N GLY A 6 -5.43 4.07 1.70
CA GLY A 6 -6.65 4.25 2.49
C GLY A 6 -7.81 3.42 1.94
N THR A 7 -8.95 4.07 1.71
CA THR A 7 -10.11 3.45 1.02
C THR A 7 -9.74 3.06 -0.41
N GLY A 8 -8.88 3.85 -1.04
CA GLY A 8 -8.28 3.62 -2.33
C GLY A 8 -6.77 3.81 -2.27
N ILE A 9 -6.15 3.95 -3.45
CA ILE A 9 -4.74 4.29 -3.61
C ILE A 9 -4.61 5.58 -4.40
N GLY A 10 -4.12 6.63 -3.75
CA GLY A 10 -3.69 7.85 -4.41
C GLY A 10 -2.17 7.95 -4.44
N GLY A 11 -1.65 8.87 -5.26
CA GLY A 11 -0.22 9.06 -5.30
C GLY A 11 0.23 10.37 -5.92
N ALA A 12 1.47 10.71 -5.65
CA ALA A 12 2.18 11.85 -6.24
C ALA A 12 3.65 11.48 -6.48
N ALA A 13 4.26 12.12 -7.47
CA ALA A 13 5.68 11.98 -7.73
C ALA A 13 6.35 13.37 -7.78
N ILE A 14 7.53 13.46 -7.18
CA ILE A 14 8.39 14.64 -7.24
C ILE A 14 9.64 14.24 -8.02
N LEU A 15 9.95 14.96 -9.07
CA LEU A 15 11.14 14.77 -9.88
C LEU A 15 11.94 16.05 -9.94
N ASN A 16 13.23 16.00 -9.57
CA ASN A 16 14.10 17.18 -9.53
C ASN A 16 13.51 18.36 -8.72
N GLY A 17 12.91 18.04 -7.56
CA GLY A 17 12.30 19.02 -6.67
C GLY A 17 10.96 19.61 -7.15
N LYS A 18 10.38 19.09 -8.25
CA LYS A 18 9.10 19.56 -8.79
C LYS A 18 8.06 18.47 -8.72
N LEU A 19 6.85 18.84 -8.26
CA LEU A 19 5.69 17.97 -8.36
C LEU A 19 5.40 17.71 -9.84
N LEU A 20 5.23 16.43 -10.18
CA LEU A 20 4.81 16.05 -11.52
C LEU A 20 3.31 16.21 -11.65
N GLU A 21 2.90 17.03 -12.61
CA GLU A 21 1.50 17.31 -12.92
C GLU A 21 1.12 16.75 -14.29
N GLY A 22 -0.04 16.13 -14.40
CA GLY A 22 -0.58 15.74 -15.69
C GLY A 22 -1.09 16.96 -16.47
N LYS A 23 -1.18 16.85 -17.79
CA LYS A 23 -1.65 17.92 -18.68
C LYS A 23 -3.00 18.53 -18.24
N THR A 24 -3.87 17.74 -17.65
CA THR A 24 -5.20 18.12 -17.18
C THR A 24 -5.37 17.94 -15.67
N PHE A 25 -4.27 17.89 -14.93
CA PHE A 25 -4.22 17.59 -13.49
C PHE A 25 -4.86 16.26 -13.09
N SER A 26 -5.12 15.38 -14.07
CA SER A 26 -5.69 14.04 -13.88
C SER A 26 -4.66 12.92 -14.04
N GLY A 27 -3.38 13.24 -13.88
CA GLY A 27 -2.27 12.29 -13.96
C GLY A 27 -1.97 11.63 -12.62
N TYR A 28 -1.02 10.68 -12.65
CA TYR A 28 -0.49 10.01 -11.46
C TYR A 28 -1.51 9.21 -10.65
N GLU A 29 -2.56 8.71 -11.33
CA GLU A 29 -3.55 7.80 -10.79
C GLU A 29 -2.97 6.39 -10.61
N PHE A 30 -1.96 6.27 -9.73
CA PHE A 30 -1.21 5.03 -9.52
C PHE A 30 -2.09 3.87 -9.08
N GLY A 31 -3.17 4.14 -8.32
CA GLY A 31 -4.15 3.13 -7.92
C GLY A 31 -4.87 2.46 -9.08
N HIS A 32 -4.93 3.12 -10.24
CA HIS A 32 -5.55 2.58 -11.44
C HIS A 32 -4.56 1.91 -12.42
N MET A 33 -3.32 1.73 -12.02
CA MET A 33 -2.36 0.88 -12.74
C MET A 33 -2.80 -0.58 -12.65
N THR A 34 -2.86 -1.29 -13.79
CA THR A 34 -3.22 -2.71 -13.81
C THR A 34 -2.07 -3.56 -13.28
N ILE A 35 -2.31 -4.36 -12.24
CA ILE A 35 -1.36 -5.33 -11.69
C ILE A 35 -1.81 -6.79 -11.91
N ASN A 36 -3.08 -7.00 -12.28
CA ASN A 36 -3.64 -8.31 -12.60
C ASN A 36 -4.63 -8.20 -13.75
N ILE A 37 -4.21 -8.48 -14.98
CA ILE A 37 -5.04 -8.32 -16.18
C ILE A 37 -6.32 -9.16 -16.15
N ASN A 38 -6.31 -10.31 -15.46
CA ASN A 38 -7.44 -11.22 -15.32
C ASN A 38 -8.20 -11.00 -14.00
N GLY A 39 -7.94 -9.89 -13.31
CA GLY A 39 -8.48 -9.61 -11.99
C GLY A 39 -9.86 -8.94 -12.00
N GLU A 40 -10.27 -8.51 -10.82
CA GLU A 40 -11.58 -7.88 -10.58
C GLU A 40 -11.77 -6.62 -11.42
N GLN A 41 -13.02 -6.35 -11.82
CA GLN A 41 -13.38 -5.13 -12.53
C GLN A 41 -13.33 -3.92 -11.58
N CYS A 42 -12.62 -2.88 -11.98
CA CYS A 42 -12.53 -1.62 -11.27
C CYS A 42 -13.66 -0.67 -11.69
N LYS A 43 -14.07 0.20 -10.78
CA LYS A 43 -15.02 1.30 -11.07
C LYS A 43 -14.57 2.24 -12.20
N CYS A 44 -13.27 2.28 -12.53
CA CYS A 44 -12.74 3.03 -13.67
C CYS A 44 -12.95 2.35 -15.02
N GLY A 45 -13.58 1.17 -15.04
CA GLY A 45 -13.88 0.38 -16.25
C GLY A 45 -12.80 -0.64 -16.65
N LYS A 46 -11.57 -0.56 -16.08
CA LYS A 46 -10.50 -1.53 -16.31
C LYS A 46 -10.58 -2.72 -15.35
N ASN A 47 -9.87 -3.80 -15.67
CA ASN A 47 -9.69 -4.93 -14.75
C ASN A 47 -8.34 -4.85 -14.05
N GLY A 48 -8.31 -5.36 -12.83
CA GLY A 48 -7.09 -5.63 -12.09
C GLY A 48 -6.30 -4.41 -11.64
N CYS A 49 -6.97 -3.28 -11.38
CA CYS A 49 -6.33 -2.09 -10.87
C CYS A 49 -5.67 -2.32 -9.51
N PHE A 50 -4.51 -1.73 -9.29
CA PHE A 50 -3.73 -1.83 -8.06
C PHE A 50 -4.54 -1.52 -6.80
N GLU A 51 -5.43 -0.53 -6.86
CA GLU A 51 -6.31 -0.14 -5.75
C GLU A 51 -7.15 -1.31 -5.22
N LEU A 52 -7.62 -2.21 -6.10
CA LEU A 52 -8.45 -3.35 -5.71
C LEU A 52 -7.73 -4.37 -4.83
N TYR A 53 -6.40 -4.40 -4.89
CA TYR A 53 -5.56 -5.38 -4.20
C TYR A 53 -4.68 -4.75 -3.12
N GLY A 54 -4.20 -3.52 -3.35
CA GLY A 54 -3.22 -2.85 -2.49
C GLY A 54 -3.82 -1.79 -1.56
N SER A 55 -5.14 -1.48 -1.62
CA SER A 55 -5.74 -0.52 -0.69
C SER A 55 -5.86 -1.09 0.72
N MET A 56 -5.79 -0.22 1.74
CA MET A 56 -6.03 -0.65 3.13
C MET A 56 -7.48 -1.08 3.37
N LYS A 57 -8.41 -0.62 2.54
CA LYS A 57 -9.78 -1.15 2.54
C LYS A 57 -9.78 -2.63 2.20
N LYS A 58 -9.07 -3.05 1.13
CA LYS A 58 -8.97 -4.47 0.73
C LYS A 58 -8.33 -5.30 1.84
N PHE A 59 -7.20 -4.85 2.38
CA PHE A 59 -6.54 -5.53 3.51
C PHE A 59 -7.51 -5.79 4.67
N LYS A 60 -8.17 -4.74 5.16
CA LYS A 60 -9.10 -4.84 6.28
C LYS A 60 -10.30 -5.74 5.98
N THR A 61 -10.83 -5.68 4.77
CA THR A 61 -11.95 -6.55 4.35
C THR A 61 -11.53 -8.00 4.31
N THR A 62 -10.42 -8.32 3.64
CA THR A 62 -9.90 -9.71 3.58
C THR A 62 -9.55 -10.24 4.97
N PHE A 63 -8.95 -9.40 5.83
CA PHE A 63 -8.65 -9.79 7.21
C PHE A 63 -9.93 -10.16 7.98
N LYS A 64 -10.98 -9.33 7.90
CA LYS A 64 -12.25 -9.59 8.56
C LYS A 64 -12.90 -10.89 8.07
N GLU A 65 -12.92 -11.10 6.78
CA GLU A 65 -13.47 -12.32 6.14
C GLU A 65 -12.73 -13.58 6.62
N LYS A 66 -11.40 -13.58 6.56
CA LYS A 66 -10.56 -14.71 6.98
C LYS A 66 -10.71 -15.02 8.48
N MET A 67 -10.84 -13.99 9.31
CA MET A 67 -10.99 -14.14 10.75
C MET A 67 -12.44 -14.38 11.20
N GLY A 68 -13.42 -14.36 10.30
CA GLY A 68 -14.84 -14.51 10.63
C GLY A 68 -15.41 -13.34 11.44
N LEU A 69 -14.86 -12.11 11.25
CA LEU A 69 -15.26 -10.92 11.96
C LEU A 69 -16.40 -10.19 11.23
N SER A 70 -17.20 -9.45 12.00
CA SER A 70 -18.21 -8.55 11.42
C SER A 70 -17.58 -7.50 10.53
N GLN A 71 -18.24 -7.12 9.42
CA GLN A 71 -17.83 -6.02 8.57
C GLN A 71 -17.76 -4.68 9.34
N PHE A 72 -18.50 -4.54 10.43
CA PHE A 72 -18.51 -3.36 11.29
C PHE A 72 -17.36 -3.33 12.31
N THR A 73 -16.52 -4.38 12.38
CA THR A 73 -15.35 -4.40 13.26
C THR A 73 -14.42 -3.22 12.94
N HIS A 74 -14.05 -2.43 13.95
CA HIS A 74 -13.21 -1.24 13.80
C HIS A 74 -11.73 -1.61 13.56
N SER A 75 -10.97 -0.69 12.97
CA SER A 75 -9.55 -0.90 12.66
C SER A 75 -8.69 -1.15 13.90
N GLU A 76 -9.04 -0.52 15.03
CA GLU A 76 -8.37 -0.71 16.32
C GLU A 76 -8.45 -2.16 16.79
N GLN A 77 -9.63 -2.78 16.66
CA GLN A 77 -9.82 -4.20 17.02
C GLN A 77 -8.99 -5.14 16.12
N LEU A 78 -8.78 -4.78 14.84
CA LEU A 78 -7.88 -5.54 13.96
C LEU A 78 -6.42 -5.42 14.41
N LEU A 79 -6.01 -4.22 14.81
CA LEU A 79 -4.67 -3.99 15.37
C LEU A 79 -4.46 -4.76 16.68
N ASP A 80 -5.46 -4.77 17.56
CA ASP A 80 -5.39 -5.51 18.82
C ASP A 80 -5.24 -7.02 18.57
N LEU A 81 -5.95 -7.57 17.56
CA LEU A 81 -5.79 -8.98 17.18
C LEU A 81 -4.39 -9.28 16.65
N LEU A 82 -3.83 -8.42 15.81
CA LEU A 82 -2.47 -8.56 15.30
C LEU A 82 -1.42 -8.52 16.42
N LYS A 83 -1.55 -7.54 17.33
CA LYS A 83 -0.66 -7.42 18.50
C LYS A 83 -0.78 -8.63 19.42
N TYR A 84 -1.98 -9.14 19.63
CA TYR A 84 -2.23 -10.30 20.45
C TYR A 84 -1.62 -11.58 19.84
N ASP A 85 -1.71 -11.76 18.53
CA ASP A 85 -1.09 -12.88 17.81
C ASP A 85 0.43 -12.87 17.99
N VAL A 86 1.06 -11.70 17.82
CA VAL A 86 2.51 -11.52 18.01
C VAL A 86 2.91 -11.72 19.46
N ALA A 87 2.22 -11.07 20.41
CA ALA A 87 2.57 -11.11 21.83
C ALA A 87 2.48 -12.51 22.45
N LEU A 88 1.58 -13.35 21.94
CA LEU A 88 1.40 -14.73 22.42
C LEU A 88 2.03 -15.79 21.50
N GLU A 89 2.82 -15.35 20.52
CA GLU A 89 3.50 -16.24 19.56
C GLU A 89 2.54 -17.29 18.95
N LYS A 90 1.28 -16.88 18.73
CA LYS A 90 0.24 -17.82 18.22
C LYS A 90 0.46 -18.21 16.78
N HIS A 91 1.03 -17.29 15.97
CA HIS A 91 1.32 -17.49 14.54
C HIS A 91 0.11 -18.02 13.78
N ASP A 92 -1.07 -17.39 13.95
CA ASP A 92 -2.28 -17.79 13.24
C ASP A 92 -2.06 -17.77 11.72
N GLU A 93 -2.09 -18.92 11.08
CA GLU A 93 -1.83 -19.05 9.64
C GLU A 93 -2.77 -18.18 8.79
N ARG A 94 -4.00 -17.92 9.24
CA ARG A 94 -4.94 -17.04 8.53
C ARG A 94 -4.46 -15.60 8.52
N ILE A 95 -3.89 -15.13 9.64
CA ILE A 95 -3.29 -13.79 9.74
C ILE A 95 -2.09 -13.70 8.80
N LYS A 96 -1.23 -14.70 8.84
CA LYS A 96 -0.05 -14.78 7.97
C LYS A 96 -0.42 -14.77 6.49
N GLU A 97 -1.40 -15.60 6.08
CA GLU A 97 -1.89 -15.63 4.69
C GLU A 97 -2.39 -14.26 4.22
N VAL A 98 -3.20 -13.57 5.03
CA VAL A 98 -3.72 -12.24 4.68
C VAL A 98 -2.60 -11.22 4.52
N ILE A 99 -1.64 -11.21 5.43
CA ILE A 99 -0.49 -10.30 5.37
C ILE A 99 0.36 -10.61 4.14
N ASP A 100 0.62 -11.88 3.87
CA ASP A 100 1.46 -12.31 2.75
C ASP A 100 0.82 -12.00 1.40
N GLU A 101 -0.47 -12.26 1.22
CA GLU A 101 -1.22 -11.92 0.01
C GLU A 101 -1.24 -10.39 -0.22
N TYR A 102 -1.58 -9.64 0.83
CA TYR A 102 -1.65 -8.19 0.74
C TYR A 102 -0.30 -7.56 0.40
N THR A 103 0.76 -7.97 1.12
CA THR A 103 2.11 -7.44 0.88
C THR A 103 2.67 -7.86 -0.47
N GLN A 104 2.29 -9.01 -1.01
CA GLN A 104 2.65 -9.44 -2.35
C GLN A 104 2.03 -8.53 -3.41
N ASN A 105 0.73 -8.27 -3.33
CA ASN A 105 0.04 -7.38 -4.27
C ASN A 105 0.58 -5.94 -4.19
N LEU A 106 0.87 -5.48 -2.97
CA LEU A 106 1.45 -4.16 -2.74
C LEU A 106 2.87 -4.06 -3.31
N ALA A 107 3.67 -5.12 -3.15
CA ALA A 107 5.02 -5.19 -3.72
C ALA A 107 5.02 -5.12 -5.25
N ILE A 108 4.11 -5.82 -5.94
CA ILE A 108 3.97 -5.75 -7.40
C ILE A 108 3.70 -4.32 -7.85
N GLY A 109 2.71 -3.66 -7.24
CA GLY A 109 2.36 -2.28 -7.60
C GLY A 109 3.49 -1.29 -7.33
N ILE A 110 4.15 -1.38 -6.19
CA ILE A 110 5.28 -0.51 -5.82
C ILE A 110 6.50 -0.79 -6.71
N SER A 111 6.80 -2.04 -7.01
CA SER A 111 7.92 -2.38 -7.90
C SER A 111 7.73 -1.85 -9.31
N ASN A 112 6.50 -1.80 -9.83
CA ASN A 112 6.23 -1.13 -11.11
C ASN A 112 6.60 0.35 -11.06
N LEU A 113 6.27 1.04 -9.96
CA LEU A 113 6.64 2.45 -9.78
C LEU A 113 8.16 2.63 -9.64
N ILE A 114 8.84 1.72 -8.95
CA ILE A 114 10.30 1.71 -8.84
C ILE A 114 10.94 1.53 -10.23
N ASN A 115 10.46 0.57 -11.01
CA ASN A 115 10.99 0.30 -12.35
C ASN A 115 10.74 1.45 -13.35
N ILE A 116 9.68 2.26 -13.15
CA ILE A 116 9.33 3.37 -14.02
C ILE A 116 10.07 4.66 -13.64
N PHE A 117 10.12 4.97 -12.33
CA PHE A 117 10.59 6.27 -11.85
C PHE A 117 11.98 6.24 -11.22
N GLU A 118 12.49 5.06 -10.87
CA GLU A 118 13.74 4.88 -10.13
C GLU A 118 13.88 5.89 -8.96
N PRO A 119 12.91 5.94 -8.02
CA PRO A 119 12.87 6.97 -7.01
C PRO A 119 13.95 6.76 -5.94
N GLU A 120 14.43 7.84 -5.32
CA GLU A 120 15.28 7.79 -4.11
C GLU A 120 14.50 7.24 -2.91
N ALA A 121 13.21 7.60 -2.82
CA ALA A 121 12.37 7.21 -1.70
C ALA A 121 10.89 7.04 -2.09
N ILE A 122 10.22 6.16 -1.35
CA ILE A 122 8.76 6.01 -1.41
C ILE A 122 8.20 6.22 0.00
N GLY A 123 7.39 7.28 0.14
CA GLY A 123 6.61 7.54 1.35
C GLY A 123 5.24 6.86 1.25
N ILE A 124 4.82 6.16 2.29
CA ILE A 124 3.50 5.52 2.35
C ILE A 124 2.68 6.16 3.47
N GLY A 125 1.62 6.86 3.09
CA GLY A 125 0.68 7.50 4.00
C GLY A 125 -0.67 6.81 4.07
N GLY A 126 -1.65 7.51 4.62
CA GLY A 126 -2.99 6.97 4.86
C GLY A 126 -3.04 5.99 6.03
N SER A 127 -4.07 5.16 6.07
CA SER A 127 -4.23 4.24 7.21
C SER A 127 -3.22 3.08 7.24
N PHE A 128 -2.36 2.93 6.23
CA PHE A 128 -1.21 2.01 6.27
C PHE A 128 -0.28 2.30 7.46
N ALA A 129 -0.06 3.57 7.78
CA ALA A 129 0.81 3.98 8.87
C ALA A 129 0.43 3.42 10.26
N TYR A 130 -0.83 3.00 10.45
CA TYR A 130 -1.25 2.33 11.68
C TYR A 130 -0.91 0.83 11.71
N PHE A 131 -0.64 0.23 10.56
CA PHE A 131 -0.33 -1.19 10.38
C PHE A 131 1.11 -1.45 9.97
N GLU A 132 1.96 -0.41 9.93
CA GLU A 132 3.34 -0.47 9.42
C GLU A 132 4.18 -1.55 10.09
N GLU A 133 4.04 -1.71 11.41
CA GLU A 133 4.73 -2.70 12.23
C GLU A 133 4.57 -4.13 11.69
N PHE A 134 3.41 -4.44 11.12
CA PHE A 134 3.08 -5.77 10.61
C PHE A 134 3.35 -5.94 9.11
N LEU A 135 3.37 -4.84 8.36
CA LEU A 135 3.34 -4.87 6.90
C LEU A 135 4.65 -4.43 6.24
N LEU A 136 5.36 -3.45 6.83
CA LEU A 136 6.44 -2.73 6.15
C LEU A 136 7.64 -3.63 5.83
N GLU A 137 8.14 -4.38 6.80
CA GLU A 137 9.32 -5.24 6.58
C GLU A 137 9.02 -6.39 5.61
N LYS A 138 7.81 -6.98 5.71
CA LYS A 138 7.39 -8.01 4.75
C LYS A 138 7.28 -7.44 3.32
N LEU A 139 6.74 -6.23 3.19
CA LEU A 139 6.68 -5.53 1.91
C LEU A 139 8.08 -5.29 1.31
N LYS A 140 9.02 -4.78 2.11
CA LYS A 140 10.41 -4.56 1.67
C LYS A 140 11.07 -5.85 1.20
N ASN A 141 10.95 -6.90 1.99
CA ASN A 141 11.53 -8.21 1.65
C ASN A 141 10.95 -8.74 0.33
N LYS A 142 9.63 -8.62 0.11
CA LYS A 142 9.00 -9.03 -1.16
C LYS A 142 9.46 -8.20 -2.36
N ILE A 143 9.79 -6.94 -2.19
CA ILE A 143 10.32 -6.09 -3.27
C ILE A 143 11.77 -6.48 -3.58
N ILE A 144 12.61 -6.68 -2.55
CA ILE A 144 14.04 -6.97 -2.70
C ILE A 144 14.26 -8.40 -3.19
N ASP A 145 13.62 -9.37 -2.54
CA ASP A 145 13.88 -10.81 -2.76
C ASP A 145 12.96 -11.42 -3.84
N GLY A 146 11.89 -10.71 -4.22
CA GLY A 146 10.82 -11.24 -5.08
C GLY A 146 11.10 -11.19 -6.58
N ASN A 147 12.30 -10.81 -7.02
CA ASN A 147 12.65 -10.62 -8.44
C ASN A 147 11.68 -9.68 -9.20
N LEU A 148 11.13 -8.68 -8.50
CA LEU A 148 10.18 -7.73 -9.07
C LEU A 148 10.86 -6.50 -9.71
N LEU A 149 12.16 -6.30 -9.44
CA LEU A 149 12.91 -5.15 -9.92
C LEU A 149 13.78 -5.56 -11.14
N PHE A 150 13.74 -4.73 -12.19
CA PHE A 150 14.61 -4.89 -13.36
C PHE A 150 16.09 -4.75 -12.96
N ASN A 151 16.42 -3.73 -12.15
CA ASN A 151 17.73 -3.56 -11.54
C ASN A 151 17.59 -3.79 -10.03
N PRO A 152 17.99 -4.98 -9.52
CA PRO A 152 17.97 -5.23 -8.08
C PRO A 152 18.83 -4.22 -7.33
N ARG A 153 18.23 -3.55 -6.36
CA ARG A 153 18.91 -2.55 -5.52
C ARG A 153 18.38 -2.60 -4.09
N ASN A 154 19.28 -2.45 -3.13
CA ASN A 154 18.97 -2.54 -1.70
C ASN A 154 18.91 -1.15 -1.02
N ASP A 155 19.13 -0.07 -1.78
CA ASP A 155 19.22 1.29 -1.28
C ASP A 155 17.90 2.08 -1.37
N ILE A 156 16.82 1.44 -1.86
CA ILE A 156 15.51 2.08 -1.96
C ILE A 156 14.95 2.34 -0.57
N ILE A 157 14.69 3.60 -0.27
CA ILE A 157 14.08 4.02 0.99
C ILE A 157 12.56 3.88 0.88
N ILE A 158 11.98 2.95 1.63
CA ILE A 158 10.52 2.83 1.78
C ILE A 158 10.18 3.10 3.23
N LYS A 159 9.41 4.17 3.49
CA LYS A 159 9.06 4.61 4.84
C LYS A 159 7.60 5.01 4.97
N PRO A 160 6.99 4.84 6.15
CA PRO A 160 5.70 5.43 6.43
C PRO A 160 5.80 6.95 6.48
N ALA A 161 4.71 7.63 6.09
CA ALA A 161 4.61 9.08 6.18
C ALA A 161 4.54 9.53 7.65
N LEU A 162 5.40 10.46 8.05
CA LEU A 162 5.46 10.98 9.42
C LEU A 162 4.15 11.67 9.85
N LEU A 163 3.52 12.39 8.92
CA LEU A 163 2.28 13.14 9.18
C LEU A 163 1.03 12.26 9.12
N LYS A 164 1.14 10.97 8.83
CA LYS A 164 0.02 10.03 8.77
C LYS A 164 -1.17 10.58 7.98
N ASN A 165 -2.37 10.65 8.58
CA ASN A 165 -3.57 11.20 7.96
C ASN A 165 -3.58 12.74 7.87
N ASP A 166 -2.76 13.43 8.65
CA ASP A 166 -2.74 14.90 8.70
C ASP A 166 -1.99 15.51 7.49
N ALA A 167 -1.24 14.67 6.75
CA ALA A 167 -0.50 15.10 5.57
C ALA A 167 -1.37 15.82 4.53
N GLY A 168 -2.62 15.35 4.34
CA GLY A 168 -3.56 15.97 3.39
C GLY A 168 -4.00 17.37 3.82
N ILE A 169 -4.32 17.55 5.10
CA ILE A 169 -4.77 18.84 5.67
C ILE A 169 -3.60 19.83 5.66
N ILE A 170 -2.43 19.41 6.12
CA ILE A 170 -1.23 20.25 6.15
C ILE A 170 -0.82 20.64 4.73
N GLY A 171 -0.77 19.69 3.80
CA GLY A 171 -0.44 19.96 2.40
C GLY A 171 -1.41 20.96 1.75
N ALA A 172 -2.71 20.82 1.98
CA ALA A 172 -3.71 21.75 1.47
C ALA A 172 -3.58 23.16 2.07
N SER A 173 -3.07 23.30 3.29
CA SER A 173 -2.85 24.60 3.92
C SER A 173 -1.60 25.34 3.40
N MET A 174 -0.76 24.66 2.62
CA MET A 174 0.49 25.20 2.05
C MET A 174 0.34 25.66 0.59
N LEU A 175 -0.84 25.43 -0.02
CA LEU A 175 -1.18 25.88 -1.37
C LEU A 175 -1.78 27.29 -1.33
#